data_d465d73867af9cfb4778faeb8ba20edf
#
_entry.id   d465d73867af9cfb4778faeb8ba20edf
#
_cell.length_a   1.000
_cell.length_b   1.000
_cell.length_c   1.000
_cell.angle_alpha   90.00
_cell.angle_beta   90.00
_cell.angle_gamma   90.00
#
_symmetry.space_group_name_H-M   'P 1'
#
loop_
_entity.id
_entity.type
_entity.pdbx_description
1 polymer ?
#
loop_
_entity_poly.entity_id
_entity_poly.type
_entity_poly.pdbx_seq_one_letter_code
_entity_poly.pdbx_strand_id
1 'polypeptide(L)'
;MKQEDIMKLEAAIAADYGNIAGMVVRKDGETDYERYFGGCTAESRLNVFSVTKSIVSILLGIALDRGCLRSIDQQVLEFFPEYTPKRGEKTIQNITIRDMLTMTAPYKYRSTPYTKYFTSPDWVRFSLDLQGGKGPVGEFRCAPLIGPDILTGILTRVTGQSVLNFAKERLFAPLGIPVEQSITFRSREELMAFYESTDLRVWAADPAGVNAGGWGLTLSPMDLAKLGQLYLDGGIWNGQRLVYERCPFRQQLPVGRRDEICLSERPALLRHAALDGASLGRKADALQQRNANPAWQRRQPHRGLFSLRDRPDRLAAGAGDQDV
;
A
#
# COMPACT_ATOMS: atom_id res chain seq x y z
N MET A 1 24.89 2.43 13.13
CA MET A 1 24.33 3.07 14.38
C MET A 1 25.28 2.81 15.55
N LYS A 2 25.33 3.70 16.56
CA LYS A 2 26.09 3.43 17.79
C LYS A 2 25.33 2.43 18.67
N GLN A 3 26.06 1.62 19.43
CA GLN A 3 25.46 0.57 20.27
C GLN A 3 24.44 1.13 21.29
N GLU A 4 24.72 2.30 21.87
CA GLU A 4 23.81 2.99 22.79
C GLU A 4 22.49 3.36 22.17
N ASP A 5 22.51 3.85 20.90
CA ASP A 5 21.30 4.23 20.14
C ASP A 5 20.48 2.98 19.79
N ILE A 6 21.15 1.88 19.47
CA ILE A 6 20.48 0.58 19.22
C ILE A 6 19.75 0.12 20.48
N MET A 7 20.41 0.15 21.64
CA MET A 7 19.79 -0.26 22.90
C MET A 7 18.56 0.61 23.26
N LYS A 8 18.66 1.92 23.07
CA LYS A 8 17.53 2.84 23.29
C LYS A 8 16.36 2.56 22.33
N LEU A 9 16.67 2.32 21.06
CA LEU A 9 15.68 1.99 20.02
C LEU A 9 14.97 0.68 20.35
N GLU A 10 15.71 -0.38 20.68
CA GLU A 10 15.14 -1.69 21.02
C GLU A 10 14.31 -1.64 22.30
N ALA A 11 14.75 -0.89 23.31
CA ALA A 11 13.97 -0.67 24.53
C ALA A 11 12.64 0.05 24.24
N ALA A 12 12.66 1.09 23.41
CA ALA A 12 11.44 1.80 23.01
C ALA A 12 10.50 0.89 22.20
N ILE A 13 11.02 0.08 21.28
CA ILE A 13 10.21 -0.88 20.52
C ILE A 13 9.55 -1.89 21.47
N ALA A 14 10.30 -2.42 22.43
CA ALA A 14 9.77 -3.40 23.39
C ALA A 14 8.69 -2.80 24.31
N ALA A 15 8.84 -1.53 24.70
CA ALA A 15 7.90 -0.86 25.60
C ALA A 15 6.59 -0.43 24.89
N ASP A 16 6.69 0.23 23.72
CA ASP A 16 5.58 0.99 23.15
C ASP A 16 5.15 0.48 21.76
N TYR A 17 5.97 -0.32 21.09
CA TYR A 17 5.77 -0.71 19.68
C TYR A 17 5.82 -2.22 19.47
N GLY A 18 5.22 -2.99 20.36
CA GLY A 18 5.19 -4.47 20.32
C GLY A 18 4.54 -5.07 19.05
N ASN A 19 3.98 -4.24 18.17
CA ASN A 19 3.41 -4.62 16.89
C ASN A 19 4.40 -4.50 15.71
N ILE A 20 5.64 -4.05 15.95
CA ILE A 20 6.68 -4.01 14.90
C ILE A 20 7.17 -5.43 14.63
N ALA A 21 7.14 -5.83 13.36
CA ALA A 21 7.62 -7.14 12.92
C ALA A 21 9.11 -7.14 12.56
N GLY A 22 9.63 -6.02 12.09
CA GLY A 22 11.03 -5.87 11.76
C GLY A 22 11.38 -4.43 11.42
N MET A 23 12.65 -4.10 11.57
CA MET A 23 13.22 -2.80 11.23
C MET A 23 14.54 -2.97 10.51
N VAL A 24 14.69 -2.27 9.40
CA VAL A 24 15.92 -2.19 8.61
C VAL A 24 16.26 -0.72 8.41
N VAL A 25 17.47 -0.34 8.75
CA VAL A 25 18.03 0.99 8.47
C VAL A 25 19.14 0.83 7.44
N ARG A 26 19.06 1.58 6.36
CA ARG A 26 20.13 1.66 5.36
C ARG A 26 20.76 3.04 5.41
N LYS A 27 22.08 3.05 5.30
CA LYS A 27 22.90 4.25 5.25
C LYS A 27 23.98 4.08 4.18
N ASP A 28 24.14 5.07 3.31
CA ASP A 28 25.14 5.08 2.26
C ASP A 28 25.15 3.81 1.37
N GLY A 29 23.94 3.25 1.11
CA GLY A 29 23.76 2.04 0.33
C GLY A 29 23.93 0.72 1.11
N GLU A 30 24.42 0.76 2.35
CA GLU A 30 24.66 -0.41 3.19
C GLU A 30 23.60 -0.57 4.29
N THR A 31 23.46 -1.80 4.81
CA THR A 31 22.60 -2.07 5.97
C THR A 31 23.32 -1.70 7.25
N ASP A 32 22.87 -0.65 7.94
CA ASP A 32 23.44 -0.15 9.18
C ASP A 32 22.77 -0.78 10.43
N TYR A 33 21.53 -1.22 10.30
CA TYR A 33 20.79 -1.91 11.35
C TYR A 33 19.73 -2.83 10.74
N GLU A 34 19.58 -4.03 11.29
CA GLU A 34 18.59 -5.02 10.90
C GLU A 34 18.16 -5.83 12.11
N ARG A 35 16.86 -5.84 12.42
CA ARG A 35 16.29 -6.58 13.55
C ARG A 35 14.85 -6.99 13.27
N TYR A 36 14.46 -8.13 13.81
CA TYR A 36 13.12 -8.71 13.67
C TYR A 36 12.54 -8.98 15.05
N PHE A 37 11.22 -8.82 15.19
CA PHE A 37 10.50 -8.86 16.46
C PHE A 37 9.25 -9.74 16.33
N GLY A 38 8.66 -10.12 17.49
CA GLY A 38 7.39 -10.85 17.54
C GLY A 38 7.42 -12.19 16.82
N GLY A 39 8.55 -12.90 16.83
CA GLY A 39 8.71 -14.18 16.14
C GLY A 39 8.95 -14.08 14.63
N CYS A 40 9.07 -12.87 14.08
CA CYS A 40 9.44 -12.67 12.68
C CYS A 40 10.94 -12.81 12.47
N THR A 41 11.32 -13.15 11.24
CA THR A 41 12.70 -13.33 10.77
C THR A 41 12.93 -12.56 9.48
N ALA A 42 14.15 -12.59 8.94
CA ALA A 42 14.47 -12.02 7.63
C ALA A 42 13.63 -12.61 6.49
N GLU A 43 13.19 -13.86 6.65
CA GLU A 43 12.36 -14.55 5.67
C GLU A 43 10.86 -14.21 5.78
N SER A 44 10.46 -13.56 6.87
CA SER A 44 9.05 -13.21 7.07
C SER A 44 8.58 -12.18 6.04
N ARG A 45 7.42 -12.47 5.45
CA ARG A 45 6.74 -11.65 4.45
C ARG A 45 5.37 -11.27 4.98
N LEU A 46 5.08 -10.00 5.05
CA LEU A 46 3.87 -9.47 5.64
C LEU A 46 3.07 -8.71 4.59
N ASN A 47 1.74 -8.75 4.70
CA ASN A 47 0.91 -7.88 3.89
C ASN A 47 1.26 -6.42 4.18
N VAL A 48 1.75 -5.72 3.17
CA VAL A 48 2.18 -4.32 3.30
C VAL A 48 1.03 -3.32 3.08
N PHE A 49 -0.21 -3.82 2.97
CA PHE A 49 -1.40 -2.99 2.80
C PHE A 49 -1.18 -1.89 1.75
N SER A 50 -1.46 -0.65 2.10
CA SER A 50 -1.42 0.48 1.17
C SER A 50 -0.04 0.88 0.65
N VAL A 51 1.05 0.31 1.16
CA VAL A 51 2.36 0.44 0.52
C VAL A 51 2.34 -0.15 -0.91
N THR A 52 1.45 -1.11 -1.17
CA THR A 52 1.16 -1.63 -2.52
C THR A 52 0.92 -0.52 -3.54
N LYS A 53 0.24 0.57 -3.16
CA LYS A 53 -0.02 1.72 -4.06
C LYS A 53 1.29 2.38 -4.54
N SER A 54 2.29 2.44 -3.67
CA SER A 54 3.60 2.98 -4.04
C SER A 54 4.28 2.09 -5.09
N ILE A 55 4.12 0.77 -4.97
CA ILE A 55 4.65 -0.18 -5.97
C ILE A 55 3.92 -0.01 -7.30
N VAL A 56 2.59 0.09 -7.29
CA VAL A 56 1.79 0.34 -8.50
C VAL A 56 2.22 1.65 -9.19
N SER A 57 2.50 2.69 -8.41
CA SER A 57 3.00 3.96 -8.95
C SER A 57 4.37 3.82 -9.61
N ILE A 58 5.29 3.04 -9.04
CA ILE A 58 6.58 2.71 -9.68
C ILE A 58 6.35 2.00 -11.02
N LEU A 59 5.47 0.99 -11.03
CA LEU A 59 5.18 0.21 -12.24
C LEU A 59 4.57 1.06 -13.35
N LEU A 60 3.69 2.01 -13.01
CA LEU A 60 3.17 2.99 -13.98
C LEU A 60 4.27 3.89 -14.52
N GLY A 61 5.21 4.32 -13.67
CA GLY A 61 6.40 5.05 -14.10
C GLY A 61 7.24 4.24 -15.08
N ILE A 62 7.51 2.97 -14.78
CA ILE A 62 8.23 2.07 -15.69
C ILE A 62 7.47 1.88 -17.02
N ALA A 63 6.15 1.72 -16.97
CA ALA A 63 5.32 1.58 -18.17
C ALA A 63 5.34 2.86 -19.04
N LEU A 64 5.36 4.04 -18.40
CA LEU A 64 5.51 5.32 -19.08
C LEU A 64 6.89 5.44 -19.76
N ASP A 65 7.97 5.12 -19.05
CA ASP A 65 9.34 5.18 -19.56
C ASP A 65 9.56 4.22 -20.75
N ARG A 66 8.83 3.13 -20.77
CA ARG A 66 8.87 2.14 -21.86
C ARG A 66 7.95 2.48 -23.03
N GLY A 67 7.23 3.59 -22.98
CA GLY A 67 6.29 4.01 -24.01
C GLY A 67 4.98 3.20 -24.04
N CYS A 68 4.70 2.37 -23.03
CA CYS A 68 3.41 1.69 -22.90
C CYS A 68 2.28 2.67 -22.57
N LEU A 69 2.62 3.77 -21.91
CA LEU A 69 1.76 4.93 -21.65
C LEU A 69 2.34 6.17 -22.34
N ARG A 70 1.49 7.03 -22.89
CA ARG A 70 1.90 8.30 -23.50
C ARG A 70 2.13 9.39 -22.44
N SER A 71 1.26 9.44 -21.45
CA SER A 71 1.27 10.42 -20.36
C SER A 71 0.39 9.92 -19.21
N ILE A 72 0.70 10.37 -17.99
CA ILE A 72 -0.20 10.18 -16.84
C ILE A 72 -1.43 11.10 -16.88
N ASP A 73 -1.46 12.08 -17.79
CA ASP A 73 -2.62 12.95 -18.04
C ASP A 73 -3.64 12.32 -19.01
N GLN A 74 -3.39 11.08 -19.48
CA GLN A 74 -4.38 10.32 -20.23
C GLN A 74 -5.60 10.03 -19.34
N GLN A 75 -6.77 10.13 -19.96
CA GLN A 75 -8.03 9.82 -19.26
C GLN A 75 -8.14 8.32 -18.98
N VAL A 76 -8.62 7.99 -17.80
CA VAL A 76 -8.78 6.58 -17.37
C VAL A 76 -9.63 5.79 -18.34
N LEU A 77 -10.71 6.37 -18.87
CA LEU A 77 -11.62 5.69 -19.78
C LEU A 77 -11.02 5.38 -21.16
N GLU A 78 -9.93 6.02 -21.57
CA GLU A 78 -9.22 5.65 -22.81
C GLU A 78 -8.77 4.18 -22.80
N PHE A 79 -8.52 3.64 -21.59
CA PHE A 79 -8.04 2.27 -21.41
C PHE A 79 -9.17 1.24 -21.26
N PHE A 80 -10.43 1.67 -21.17
CA PHE A 80 -11.61 0.82 -20.97
C PHE A 80 -12.71 1.17 -21.98
N PRO A 81 -12.46 1.00 -23.29
CA PRO A 81 -13.43 1.39 -24.33
C PRO A 81 -14.76 0.63 -24.25
N GLU A 82 -14.76 -0.55 -23.64
CA GLU A 82 -15.95 -1.36 -23.40
C GLU A 82 -16.78 -0.88 -22.20
N TYR A 83 -16.22 0.02 -21.38
CA TYR A 83 -16.92 0.52 -20.20
C TYR A 83 -17.83 1.70 -20.57
N THR A 84 -19.11 1.56 -20.29
CA THR A 84 -20.08 2.65 -20.45
C THR A 84 -20.47 3.20 -19.07
N PRO A 85 -20.16 4.47 -18.78
CA PRO A 85 -20.60 5.12 -17.54
C PRO A 85 -22.14 5.14 -17.43
N LYS A 86 -22.65 5.06 -16.20
CA LYS A 86 -24.09 5.17 -15.95
C LYS A 86 -24.61 6.51 -16.47
N ARG A 87 -25.88 6.51 -16.94
CA ARG A 87 -26.54 7.72 -17.45
C ARG A 87 -26.41 8.89 -16.48
N GLY A 88 -25.93 10.03 -16.95
CA GLY A 88 -25.71 11.23 -16.14
C GLY A 88 -24.38 11.31 -15.42
N GLU A 89 -23.54 10.26 -15.46
CA GLU A 89 -22.19 10.30 -14.95
C GLU A 89 -21.25 10.95 -15.97
N LYS A 90 -20.75 12.14 -15.65
CA LYS A 90 -19.84 12.91 -16.52
C LYS A 90 -18.45 13.05 -15.93
N THR A 91 -18.33 12.97 -14.62
CA THR A 91 -17.07 13.26 -13.93
C THR A 91 -15.98 12.25 -14.25
N ILE A 92 -16.32 10.95 -14.34
CA ILE A 92 -15.35 9.89 -14.67
C ILE A 92 -14.68 10.09 -16.03
N GLN A 93 -15.36 10.80 -16.96
CA GLN A 93 -14.81 11.07 -18.30
C GLN A 93 -13.58 11.98 -18.26
N ASN A 94 -13.42 12.76 -17.20
CA ASN A 94 -12.34 13.74 -17.07
C ASN A 94 -11.25 13.27 -16.07
N ILE A 95 -11.43 12.11 -15.44
CA ILE A 95 -10.44 11.58 -14.49
C ILE A 95 -9.26 11.03 -15.25
N THR A 96 -8.06 11.46 -14.85
CA THR A 96 -6.78 11.05 -15.43
C THR A 96 -6.07 10.02 -14.55
N ILE A 97 -5.05 9.36 -15.09
CA ILE A 97 -4.13 8.52 -14.30
C ILE A 97 -3.49 9.35 -13.18
N ARG A 98 -3.16 10.62 -13.44
CA ARG A 98 -2.61 11.55 -12.44
C ARG A 98 -3.56 11.71 -11.26
N ASP A 99 -4.85 11.95 -11.51
CA ASP A 99 -5.83 12.11 -10.45
C ASP A 99 -5.97 10.86 -9.58
N MET A 100 -5.85 9.69 -10.18
CA MET A 100 -5.85 8.42 -9.46
C MET A 100 -4.59 8.26 -8.60
N LEU A 101 -3.41 8.57 -9.14
CA LEU A 101 -2.12 8.48 -8.45
C LEU A 101 -2.01 9.47 -7.30
N THR A 102 -2.56 10.67 -7.44
CA THR A 102 -2.52 11.72 -6.41
C THR A 102 -3.69 11.62 -5.42
N MET A 103 -4.59 10.65 -5.60
CA MET A 103 -5.83 10.51 -4.81
C MET A 103 -6.71 11.77 -4.85
N THR A 104 -6.80 12.40 -6.02
CA THR A 104 -7.64 13.59 -6.25
C THR A 104 -8.86 13.30 -7.12
N ALA A 105 -9.12 12.04 -7.40
CA ALA A 105 -10.29 11.58 -8.11
C ALA A 105 -11.46 11.34 -7.14
N PRO A 106 -12.67 11.85 -7.41
CA PRO A 106 -13.84 11.68 -6.56
C PRO A 106 -14.47 10.28 -6.70
N TYR A 107 -15.20 9.87 -5.66
CA TYR A 107 -15.92 8.59 -5.60
C TYR A 107 -17.40 8.81 -5.24
N LYS A 108 -18.26 7.92 -5.74
CA LYS A 108 -19.72 7.93 -5.52
C LYS A 108 -20.16 7.41 -4.15
N TYR A 109 -19.23 6.97 -3.29
CA TYR A 109 -19.56 6.41 -1.98
C TYR A 109 -19.07 7.32 -0.84
N ARG A 110 -19.78 7.28 0.29
CA ARG A 110 -19.36 7.91 1.55
C ARG A 110 -18.55 6.94 2.42
N SER A 111 -18.98 5.68 2.45
CA SER A 111 -18.34 4.58 3.16
C SER A 111 -17.96 3.51 2.14
N THR A 112 -16.75 3.02 2.24
CA THR A 112 -16.20 2.02 1.30
C THR A 112 -17.02 0.73 1.37
N PRO A 113 -17.61 0.25 0.26
CA PRO A 113 -18.46 -0.94 0.25
C PRO A 113 -17.63 -2.23 0.19
N TYR A 114 -16.86 -2.50 1.24
CA TYR A 114 -15.89 -3.60 1.30
C TYR A 114 -16.50 -4.97 0.97
N THR A 115 -17.64 -5.33 1.55
CA THR A 115 -18.28 -6.62 1.29
C THR A 115 -18.55 -6.82 -0.20
N LYS A 116 -19.11 -5.80 -0.87
CA LYS A 116 -19.39 -5.85 -2.31
C LYS A 116 -18.11 -5.91 -3.13
N TYR A 117 -17.07 -5.24 -2.68
CA TYR A 117 -15.75 -5.28 -3.32
C TYR A 117 -15.17 -6.69 -3.28
N PHE A 118 -15.05 -7.29 -2.10
CA PHE A 118 -14.46 -8.62 -1.93
C PHE A 118 -15.29 -9.75 -2.57
N THR A 119 -16.59 -9.55 -2.77
CA THR A 119 -17.47 -10.53 -3.46
C THR A 119 -17.61 -10.25 -4.96
N SER A 120 -17.02 -9.15 -5.48
CA SER A 120 -17.03 -8.87 -6.91
C SER A 120 -16.08 -9.80 -7.66
N PRO A 121 -16.48 -10.33 -8.82
CA PRO A 121 -15.61 -11.12 -9.68
C PRO A 121 -14.56 -10.30 -10.43
N ASP A 122 -14.73 -8.97 -10.49
CA ASP A 122 -13.88 -8.03 -11.22
C ASP A 122 -13.78 -6.74 -10.41
N TRP A 123 -12.63 -6.53 -9.76
CA TRP A 123 -12.41 -5.34 -8.93
C TRP A 123 -12.16 -4.09 -9.73
N VAL A 124 -11.62 -4.22 -10.94
CA VAL A 124 -11.43 -3.09 -11.86
C VAL A 124 -12.78 -2.51 -12.28
N ARG A 125 -13.68 -3.36 -12.75
CA ARG A 125 -15.03 -2.97 -13.15
C ARG A 125 -15.81 -2.38 -11.96
N PHE A 126 -15.72 -3.02 -10.81
CA PHE A 126 -16.35 -2.54 -9.59
C PHE A 126 -15.84 -1.15 -9.20
N SER A 127 -14.53 -0.90 -9.32
CA SER A 127 -13.90 0.39 -9.03
C SER A 127 -14.35 1.46 -10.03
N LEU A 128 -14.42 1.15 -11.32
CA LEU A 128 -14.93 2.05 -12.35
C LEU A 128 -16.38 2.47 -12.06
N ASP A 129 -17.24 1.54 -11.62
CA ASP A 129 -18.63 1.84 -11.28
C ASP A 129 -18.78 2.82 -10.10
N LEU A 130 -17.79 2.85 -9.21
CA LEU A 130 -17.76 3.73 -8.05
C LEU A 130 -16.96 5.02 -8.25
N GLN A 131 -16.21 5.13 -9.34
CA GLN A 131 -15.43 6.32 -9.66
C GLN A 131 -16.31 7.45 -10.20
N GLY A 132 -15.97 8.71 -9.89
CA GLY A 132 -16.69 9.90 -10.33
C GLY A 132 -17.75 10.38 -9.33
N GLY A 133 -18.88 10.86 -9.83
CA GLY A 133 -19.97 11.42 -9.02
C GLY A 133 -19.93 12.95 -8.95
N LYS A 134 -20.47 13.54 -7.87
CA LYS A 134 -20.63 14.99 -7.73
C LYS A 134 -19.41 15.70 -7.12
N GLY A 135 -18.41 14.97 -6.65
CA GLY A 135 -17.21 15.55 -6.08
C GLY A 135 -16.32 16.21 -7.14
N PRO A 136 -15.58 17.27 -6.79
CA PRO A 136 -14.62 17.88 -7.71
C PRO A 136 -13.43 16.96 -7.95
N VAL A 137 -12.84 17.03 -9.14
CA VAL A 137 -11.52 16.49 -9.45
C VAL A 137 -10.48 17.50 -8.97
N GLY A 138 -9.37 17.00 -8.42
CA GLY A 138 -8.29 17.84 -7.90
C GLY A 138 -8.26 18.00 -6.37
N GLU A 139 -9.34 17.64 -5.67
CA GLU A 139 -9.37 17.61 -4.21
C GLU A 139 -8.89 16.26 -3.68
N PHE A 140 -7.98 16.29 -2.69
CA PHE A 140 -7.47 15.06 -2.08
C PHE A 140 -8.58 14.27 -1.38
N ARG A 141 -8.68 12.99 -1.74
CA ARG A 141 -9.62 12.04 -1.13
C ARG A 141 -8.97 10.68 -1.01
N CYS A 142 -8.71 10.25 0.20
CA CYS A 142 -8.11 8.95 0.45
C CYS A 142 -8.99 7.82 -0.11
N ALA A 143 -8.41 6.96 -0.94
CA ALA A 143 -9.01 5.75 -1.47
C ALA A 143 -8.31 4.54 -0.84
N PRO A 144 -8.88 3.94 0.22
CA PRO A 144 -8.17 2.88 0.96
C PRO A 144 -7.94 1.62 0.12
N LEU A 145 -8.96 1.10 -0.56
CA LEU A 145 -8.86 -0.11 -1.39
C LEU A 145 -9.38 0.13 -2.81
N ILE A 146 -10.60 0.62 -2.93
CA ILE A 146 -11.33 0.79 -4.20
C ILE A 146 -10.76 1.99 -4.94
N GLY A 147 -10.51 1.83 -6.22
CA GLY A 147 -9.95 2.86 -7.09
C GLY A 147 -8.55 2.52 -7.60
N PRO A 148 -7.56 2.22 -6.74
CA PRO A 148 -6.24 1.80 -7.23
C PRO A 148 -6.25 0.57 -8.16
N ASP A 149 -7.28 -0.29 -8.09
CA ASP A 149 -7.45 -1.42 -9.00
C ASP A 149 -7.66 -0.97 -10.47
N ILE A 150 -8.17 0.23 -10.70
CA ILE A 150 -8.23 0.81 -12.04
C ILE A 150 -6.81 0.97 -12.61
N LEU A 151 -5.84 1.37 -11.79
CA LEU A 151 -4.45 1.54 -12.22
C LEU A 151 -3.78 0.21 -12.56
N THR A 152 -4.09 -0.85 -11.82
CA THR A 152 -3.61 -2.21 -12.15
C THR A 152 -4.31 -2.77 -13.38
N GLY A 153 -5.59 -2.47 -13.58
CA GLY A 153 -6.31 -2.74 -14.82
C GLY A 153 -5.68 -2.05 -16.03
N ILE A 154 -5.28 -0.77 -15.90
CA ILE A 154 -4.55 -0.04 -16.94
C ILE A 154 -3.21 -0.72 -17.22
N LEU A 155 -2.41 -1.03 -16.18
CA LEU A 155 -1.12 -1.71 -16.35
C LEU A 155 -1.26 -3.01 -17.13
N THR A 156 -2.22 -3.87 -16.77
CA THR A 156 -2.47 -5.13 -17.47
C THR A 156 -2.72 -4.90 -18.96
N ARG A 157 -3.52 -3.89 -19.31
CA ARG A 157 -3.89 -3.59 -20.71
C ARG A 157 -2.73 -3.02 -21.53
N VAL A 158 -2.00 -2.06 -20.98
CA VAL A 158 -0.94 -1.39 -21.73
C VAL A 158 0.35 -2.19 -21.83
N THR A 159 0.57 -3.14 -20.91
CA THR A 159 1.75 -4.01 -20.92
C THR A 159 1.49 -5.36 -21.61
N GLY A 160 0.21 -5.75 -21.75
CA GLY A 160 -0.18 -7.07 -22.27
C GLY A 160 0.17 -8.23 -21.33
N GLN A 161 0.50 -7.94 -20.06
CA GLN A 161 0.92 -8.92 -19.05
C GLN A 161 0.09 -8.77 -17.78
N SER A 162 0.11 -9.80 -16.91
CA SER A 162 -0.35 -9.60 -15.54
C SER A 162 0.56 -8.59 -14.82
N VAL A 163 -0.01 -7.82 -13.89
CA VAL A 163 0.76 -6.83 -13.12
C VAL A 163 1.92 -7.50 -12.38
N LEU A 164 1.69 -8.70 -11.82
CA LEU A 164 2.74 -9.46 -11.14
C LEU A 164 3.89 -9.81 -12.10
N ASN A 165 3.60 -10.30 -13.30
CA ASN A 165 4.66 -10.66 -14.26
C ASN A 165 5.46 -9.42 -14.68
N PHE A 166 4.80 -8.31 -14.96
CA PHE A 166 5.46 -7.06 -15.28
C PHE A 166 6.32 -6.56 -14.09
N ALA A 167 5.80 -6.65 -12.87
CA ALA A 167 6.53 -6.29 -11.66
C ALA A 167 7.73 -7.21 -11.42
N LYS A 168 7.58 -8.53 -11.61
CA LYS A 168 8.68 -9.49 -11.48
C LYS A 168 9.81 -9.17 -12.45
N GLU A 169 9.48 -8.96 -13.70
CA GLU A 169 10.48 -8.69 -14.74
C GLU A 169 11.20 -7.36 -14.54
N ARG A 170 10.47 -6.31 -14.19
CA ARG A 170 10.96 -4.92 -14.28
C ARG A 170 11.38 -4.30 -12.96
N LEU A 171 10.93 -4.85 -11.85
CA LEU A 171 11.18 -4.28 -10.53
C LEU A 171 11.68 -5.33 -9.53
N PHE A 172 10.95 -6.42 -9.33
CA PHE A 172 11.22 -7.34 -8.25
C PHE A 172 12.49 -8.17 -8.48
N ALA A 173 12.66 -8.76 -9.67
CA ALA A 173 13.86 -9.57 -9.96
C ALA A 173 15.14 -8.73 -9.91
N PRO A 174 15.24 -7.52 -10.49
CA PRO A 174 16.40 -6.66 -10.35
C PRO A 174 16.76 -6.32 -8.90
N LEU A 175 15.73 -6.16 -8.03
CA LEU A 175 15.90 -5.89 -6.60
C LEU A 175 16.11 -7.16 -5.76
N GLY A 176 15.99 -8.35 -6.34
CA GLY A 176 16.00 -9.61 -5.61
C GLY A 176 14.86 -9.72 -4.61
N ILE A 177 13.65 -9.27 -4.99
CA ILE A 177 12.42 -9.35 -4.19
C ILE A 177 11.61 -10.56 -4.65
N PRO A 178 11.37 -11.58 -3.78
CA PRO A 178 10.72 -12.81 -4.17
C PRO A 178 9.19 -12.71 -4.00
N VAL A 179 8.46 -12.22 -5.01
CA VAL A 179 7.00 -12.34 -5.10
C VAL A 179 6.69 -13.39 -6.16
N GLU A 180 6.14 -14.53 -5.76
CA GLU A 180 6.11 -15.73 -6.61
C GLU A 180 4.83 -15.86 -7.41
N GLN A 181 3.67 -15.62 -6.79
CA GLN A 181 2.37 -15.89 -7.40
C GLN A 181 1.29 -14.89 -6.99
N SER A 182 0.23 -14.86 -7.78
CA SER A 182 -1.02 -14.20 -7.40
C SER A 182 -1.88 -15.16 -6.57
N ILE A 183 -2.64 -14.59 -5.62
CA ILE A 183 -3.59 -15.35 -4.78
C ILE A 183 -4.96 -14.69 -4.85
N THR A 184 -6.00 -15.52 -4.96
CA THR A 184 -7.41 -15.10 -4.87
C THR A 184 -8.04 -15.72 -3.62
N PHE A 185 -9.06 -15.08 -3.07
CA PHE A 185 -9.75 -15.54 -1.87
C PHE A 185 -11.15 -15.99 -2.21
N ARG A 186 -11.51 -17.20 -1.81
CA ARG A 186 -12.84 -17.80 -2.02
C ARG A 186 -13.74 -17.64 -0.81
N SER A 187 -13.13 -17.37 0.35
CA SER A 187 -13.84 -17.20 1.60
C SER A 187 -13.19 -16.13 2.47
N ARG A 188 -13.92 -15.72 3.50
CA ARG A 188 -13.40 -14.80 4.51
C ARG A 188 -12.27 -15.43 5.32
N GLU A 189 -12.38 -16.72 5.60
CA GLU A 189 -11.39 -17.47 6.37
C GLU A 189 -10.04 -17.47 5.65
N GLU A 190 -10.02 -17.69 4.32
CA GLU A 190 -8.82 -17.59 3.49
C GLU A 190 -8.22 -16.17 3.54
N LEU A 191 -9.05 -15.13 3.45
CA LEU A 191 -8.60 -13.74 3.56
C LEU A 191 -8.00 -13.44 4.94
N MET A 192 -8.61 -13.94 6.01
CA MET A 192 -8.10 -13.76 7.36
C MET A 192 -6.79 -14.51 7.58
N ALA A 193 -6.69 -15.75 7.09
CA ALA A 193 -5.45 -16.53 7.11
C ALA A 193 -4.31 -15.81 6.36
N PHE A 194 -4.62 -15.18 5.22
CA PHE A 194 -3.65 -14.34 4.50
C PHE A 194 -3.17 -13.16 5.34
N TYR A 195 -4.06 -12.47 6.06
CA TYR A 195 -3.67 -11.34 6.92
C TYR A 195 -2.78 -11.76 8.10
N GLU A 196 -2.93 -12.98 8.58
CA GLU A 196 -2.16 -13.53 9.69
C GLU A 196 -0.85 -14.19 9.25
N SER A 197 -0.72 -14.52 7.97
CA SER A 197 0.45 -15.18 7.41
C SER A 197 1.69 -14.28 7.43
N THR A 198 2.85 -14.92 7.61
CA THR A 198 4.16 -14.25 7.67
C THR A 198 5.18 -14.82 6.70
N ASP A 199 4.78 -15.74 5.84
CA ASP A 199 5.68 -16.49 4.95
C ASP A 199 5.23 -16.50 3.48
N LEU A 200 4.05 -15.98 3.17
CA LEU A 200 3.52 -15.95 1.81
C LEU A 200 4.27 -14.94 0.93
N ARG A 201 4.65 -15.38 -0.27
CA ARG A 201 5.33 -14.59 -1.31
C ARG A 201 4.37 -14.29 -2.45
N VAL A 202 3.33 -13.51 -2.14
CA VAL A 202 2.18 -13.38 -3.02
C VAL A 202 1.74 -11.94 -3.22
N TRP A 203 0.92 -11.75 -4.23
CA TRP A 203 0.14 -10.54 -4.44
C TRP A 203 -1.33 -10.90 -4.66
N ALA A 204 -2.23 -10.37 -3.85
CA ALA A 204 -3.67 -10.60 -3.99
C ALA A 204 -4.17 -10.17 -5.37
N ALA A 205 -5.05 -10.97 -5.96
CA ALA A 205 -5.70 -10.69 -7.23
C ALA A 205 -7.20 -10.96 -7.13
N ASP A 206 -7.97 -10.31 -7.97
CA ASP A 206 -9.39 -10.61 -8.14
C ASP A 206 -9.61 -11.94 -8.88
N PRO A 207 -10.85 -12.45 -8.92
CA PRO A 207 -11.16 -13.66 -9.68
C PRO A 207 -10.89 -13.54 -11.19
N ALA A 208 -10.83 -12.33 -11.76
CA ALA A 208 -10.44 -12.09 -13.14
C ALA A 208 -8.90 -12.13 -13.36
N GLY A 209 -8.11 -12.27 -12.28
CA GLY A 209 -6.65 -12.39 -12.33
C GLY A 209 -5.90 -11.06 -12.31
N VAL A 210 -6.58 -9.93 -12.05
CA VAL A 210 -5.94 -8.62 -11.93
C VAL A 210 -5.49 -8.40 -10.49
N ASN A 211 -4.19 -8.10 -10.29
CA ASN A 211 -3.65 -7.86 -8.95
C ASN A 211 -4.23 -6.61 -8.30
N ALA A 212 -4.50 -6.67 -7.01
CA ALA A 212 -5.03 -5.56 -6.23
C ALA A 212 -4.09 -4.34 -6.29
N GLY A 213 -4.61 -3.18 -6.63
CA GLY A 213 -3.84 -1.95 -6.74
C GLY A 213 -3.61 -1.25 -5.40
N GLY A 214 -4.48 -1.47 -4.44
CA GLY A 214 -4.51 -0.77 -3.16
C GLY A 214 -3.92 -1.53 -1.98
N TRP A 215 -3.67 -2.85 -2.08
CA TRP A 215 -3.33 -3.74 -0.97
C TRP A 215 -2.86 -5.12 -1.47
N GLY A 216 -2.56 -6.03 -0.55
CA GLY A 216 -2.45 -7.46 -0.83
C GLY A 216 -1.10 -7.93 -1.33
N LEU A 217 -0.09 -7.06 -1.43
CA LEU A 217 1.28 -7.43 -1.68
C LEU A 217 1.96 -7.81 -0.36
N THR A 218 2.74 -8.88 -0.37
CA THR A 218 3.54 -9.31 0.80
C THR A 218 5.01 -9.05 0.55
N LEU A 219 5.66 -8.36 1.50
CA LEU A 219 7.08 -8.00 1.44
C LEU A 219 7.73 -8.16 2.81
N SER A 220 9.05 -8.35 2.83
CA SER A 220 9.84 -8.27 4.06
C SER A 220 10.26 -6.83 4.38
N PRO A 221 10.71 -6.55 5.61
CA PRO A 221 11.35 -5.29 5.94
C PRO A 221 12.53 -4.96 5.03
N MET A 222 13.34 -5.94 4.67
CA MET A 222 14.47 -5.77 3.74
C MET A 222 13.99 -5.43 2.32
N ASP A 223 12.92 -6.05 1.83
CA ASP A 223 12.35 -5.72 0.50
C ASP A 223 11.89 -4.26 0.46
N LEU A 224 11.25 -3.78 1.54
CA LEU A 224 10.86 -2.38 1.68
C LEU A 224 12.07 -1.44 1.75
N ALA A 225 13.14 -1.84 2.44
CA ALA A 225 14.37 -1.06 2.51
C ALA A 225 15.07 -0.94 1.14
N LYS A 226 15.06 -2.00 0.32
CA LYS A 226 15.56 -1.96 -1.06
C LYS A 226 14.73 -1.01 -1.93
N LEU A 227 13.41 -1.05 -1.81
CA LEU A 227 12.53 -0.11 -2.51
C LEU A 227 12.77 1.33 -2.06
N GLY A 228 12.94 1.56 -0.75
CA GLY A 228 13.32 2.87 -0.20
C GLY A 228 14.65 3.37 -0.75
N GLN A 229 15.66 2.50 -0.83
CA GLN A 229 16.96 2.82 -1.43
C GLN A 229 16.82 3.21 -2.91
N LEU A 230 16.05 2.43 -3.69
CA LEU A 230 15.78 2.75 -5.09
C LEU A 230 15.21 4.17 -5.27
N TYR A 231 14.33 4.61 -4.34
CA TYR A 231 13.83 5.99 -4.35
C TYR A 231 14.91 7.02 -4.02
N LEU A 232 15.74 6.75 -3.02
CA LEU A 232 16.82 7.64 -2.61
C LEU A 232 17.83 7.84 -3.75
N ASP A 233 18.13 6.77 -4.49
CA ASP A 233 19.08 6.73 -5.59
C ASP A 233 18.45 7.17 -6.93
N GLY A 234 17.29 7.81 -6.88
CA GLY A 234 16.62 8.38 -8.08
C GLY A 234 16.22 7.35 -9.13
N GLY A 235 15.94 6.12 -8.72
CA GLY A 235 15.54 5.04 -9.61
C GLY A 235 16.71 4.20 -10.17
N ILE A 236 17.92 4.37 -9.63
CA ILE A 236 19.10 3.60 -9.99
C ILE A 236 19.30 2.50 -8.94
N TRP A 237 19.60 1.29 -9.39
CA TRP A 237 19.94 0.15 -8.54
C TRP A 237 21.12 -0.60 -9.13
N ASN A 238 22.20 -0.77 -8.35
CA ASN A 238 23.46 -1.41 -8.79
C ASN A 238 23.97 -0.84 -10.13
N GLY A 239 23.92 0.48 -10.31
CA GLY A 239 24.34 1.17 -11.53
C GLY A 239 23.35 1.09 -12.70
N GLN A 240 22.30 0.30 -12.59
CA GLN A 240 21.26 0.18 -13.61
C GLN A 240 20.07 1.07 -13.29
N ARG A 241 19.61 1.86 -14.26
CA ARG A 241 18.39 2.65 -14.12
C ARG A 241 17.17 1.75 -14.31
N LEU A 242 16.41 1.53 -13.23
CA LEU A 242 15.16 0.79 -13.24
C LEU A 242 13.95 1.70 -13.44
N VAL A 243 14.01 2.92 -12.90
CA VAL A 243 12.92 3.91 -12.94
C VAL A 243 13.51 5.26 -13.33
N TYR A 244 12.96 5.92 -14.35
CA TYR A 244 13.44 7.20 -14.83
C TYR A 244 12.87 8.37 -14.01
N GLU A 245 13.52 9.57 -14.14
CA GLU A 245 13.15 10.78 -13.39
C GLU A 245 11.74 11.31 -13.72
N ARG A 246 11.20 10.96 -14.87
CA ARG A 246 9.83 11.32 -15.27
C ARG A 246 8.76 10.55 -14.52
N CYS A 247 9.15 9.60 -13.66
CA CYS A 247 8.18 8.92 -12.81
C CYS A 247 7.38 9.97 -12.02
N PRO A 248 6.05 9.97 -12.12
CA PRO A 248 5.17 10.97 -11.49
C PRO A 248 5.35 11.09 -9.99
N PHE A 249 6.06 10.16 -9.40
CA PHE A 249 6.29 10.01 -7.98
C PHE A 249 7.05 11.19 -7.33
N ARG A 250 7.96 11.85 -8.04
CA ARG A 250 8.65 13.04 -7.50
C ARG A 250 7.77 14.30 -7.48
N GLN A 251 6.71 14.32 -8.28
CA GLN A 251 5.79 15.46 -8.37
C GLN A 251 4.58 15.32 -7.42
N GLN A 252 4.45 14.19 -6.74
CA GLN A 252 3.30 13.90 -5.89
C GLN A 252 3.43 14.53 -4.51
N LEU A 253 2.66 15.58 -4.29
CA LEU A 253 2.28 16.26 -3.05
C LEU A 253 3.38 17.08 -2.34
N PRO A 254 3.08 18.31 -1.95
CA PRO A 254 3.91 19.10 -1.04
C PRO A 254 4.08 18.33 0.28
N VAL A 255 5.32 18.21 0.72
CA VAL A 255 5.77 17.42 1.89
C VAL A 255 5.02 17.73 3.20
N GLY A 256 4.32 18.86 3.30
CA GLY A 256 3.69 19.33 4.53
C GLY A 256 2.28 18.86 4.81
N ARG A 257 1.57 18.21 3.85
CA ARG A 257 0.17 17.77 4.05
C ARG A 257 -0.03 16.26 4.09
N ARG A 258 1.02 15.47 3.91
CA ARG A 258 0.91 13.99 3.82
C ARG A 258 0.69 13.32 5.16
N ASP A 259 1.28 13.86 6.20
CA ASP A 259 1.40 13.16 7.48
C ASP A 259 0.13 13.27 8.34
N GLU A 260 -0.62 14.37 8.19
CA GLU A 260 -1.81 14.61 9.02
C GLU A 260 -3.05 13.83 8.56
N ILE A 261 -3.21 13.59 7.25
CA ILE A 261 -4.46 13.06 6.70
C ILE A 261 -4.49 11.53 6.65
N CYS A 262 -3.37 10.88 6.29
CA CYS A 262 -3.31 9.41 6.29
C CYS A 262 -3.12 8.80 7.68
N LEU A 263 -2.54 9.53 8.64
CA LEU A 263 -2.34 9.05 10.00
C LEU A 263 -3.62 9.09 10.85
N SER A 264 -4.52 10.04 10.61
CA SER A 264 -5.79 10.15 11.33
C SER A 264 -6.78 9.02 11.02
N GLU A 265 -6.67 8.39 9.86
CA GLU A 265 -7.55 7.27 9.46
C GLU A 265 -6.93 5.87 9.72
N ARG A 266 -5.66 5.77 10.13
CA ARG A 266 -5.01 4.48 10.41
C ARG A 266 -5.77 3.58 11.40
N PRO A 267 -6.33 4.10 12.51
CA PRO A 267 -7.15 3.27 13.40
C PRO A 267 -8.45 2.80 12.75
N ALA A 268 -9.02 3.59 11.83
CA ALA A 268 -10.23 3.24 11.11
C ALA A 268 -9.98 2.21 10.01
N LEU A 269 -8.88 2.31 9.26
CA LEU A 269 -8.51 1.37 8.20
C LEU A 269 -8.24 -0.04 8.73
N LEU A 270 -7.51 -0.16 9.84
CA LEU A 270 -7.27 -1.44 10.50
C LEU A 270 -8.54 -2.01 11.14
N ARG A 271 -9.41 -1.16 11.70
CA ARG A 271 -10.73 -1.57 12.20
C ARG A 271 -11.67 -1.98 11.07
N HIS A 272 -11.67 -1.29 9.93
CA HIS A 272 -12.55 -1.58 8.81
C HIS A 272 -12.13 -2.83 8.04
N ALA A 273 -10.85 -3.07 7.80
CA ALA A 273 -10.38 -4.33 7.22
C ALA A 273 -10.77 -5.55 8.11
N ALA A 274 -10.78 -5.36 9.44
CA ALA A 274 -11.24 -6.37 10.39
C ALA A 274 -12.78 -6.44 10.53
N LEU A 275 -13.49 -5.31 10.34
CA LEU A 275 -14.93 -5.20 10.62
C LEU A 275 -15.83 -5.45 9.40
N ASP A 276 -15.40 -5.05 8.20
CA ASP A 276 -16.26 -5.19 7.02
C ASP A 276 -16.28 -6.61 6.45
N GLY A 277 -15.31 -7.44 6.79
CA GLY A 277 -15.48 -8.88 6.70
C GLY A 277 -16.55 -9.44 7.68
N ALA A 278 -16.96 -8.66 8.70
CA ALA A 278 -17.89 -9.06 9.75
C ALA A 278 -19.32 -8.56 9.59
N SER A 279 -19.63 -7.80 8.53
CA SER A 279 -20.99 -7.26 8.29
C SER A 279 -22.04 -8.34 7.93
N LEU A 280 -21.70 -9.58 8.03
CA LEU A 280 -22.66 -10.69 8.10
C LEU A 280 -23.20 -10.80 9.54
N GLY A 281 -24.10 -9.86 9.85
CA GLY A 281 -25.09 -9.93 10.91
C GLY A 281 -24.60 -10.19 12.35
N ARG A 282 -24.96 -9.27 13.27
CA ARG A 282 -25.05 -9.44 14.74
C ARG A 282 -23.83 -9.98 15.53
N LYS A 283 -22.71 -10.33 14.91
CA LYS A 283 -21.44 -10.67 15.59
C LYS A 283 -20.44 -9.51 15.61
N ALA A 284 -20.72 -8.42 14.90
CA ALA A 284 -19.87 -7.22 14.87
C ALA A 284 -19.77 -6.55 16.25
N ASP A 285 -20.86 -6.51 17.01
CA ASP A 285 -20.88 -5.90 18.35
C ASP A 285 -20.00 -6.67 19.34
N ALA A 286 -19.93 -7.99 19.23
CA ALA A 286 -19.08 -8.83 20.09
C ALA A 286 -17.58 -8.67 19.74
N LEU A 287 -17.24 -8.42 18.48
CA LEU A 287 -15.88 -8.13 18.03
C LEU A 287 -15.48 -6.70 18.40
N GLN A 288 -16.39 -5.75 18.34
CA GLN A 288 -16.15 -4.37 18.78
C GLN A 288 -15.89 -4.29 20.29
N GLN A 289 -16.61 -5.07 21.10
CA GLN A 289 -16.38 -5.21 22.54
C GLN A 289 -15.06 -5.95 22.84
N ARG A 290 -14.67 -6.96 22.07
CA ARG A 290 -13.38 -7.63 22.18
C ARG A 290 -12.22 -6.71 21.81
N ASN A 291 -12.35 -5.88 20.78
CA ASN A 291 -11.32 -4.91 20.35
C ASN A 291 -11.14 -3.77 21.36
N ALA A 292 -12.15 -3.48 22.18
CA ALA A 292 -12.05 -2.54 23.31
C ALA A 292 -11.35 -3.15 24.54
N ASN A 293 -11.05 -4.46 24.55
CA ASN A 293 -10.38 -5.11 25.65
C ASN A 293 -8.86 -4.99 25.51
N PRO A 294 -8.17 -4.29 26.44
CA PRO A 294 -6.72 -4.11 26.40
C PRO A 294 -5.90 -5.41 26.39
N ALA A 295 -6.46 -6.50 26.93
CA ALA A 295 -5.82 -7.82 26.94
C ALA A 295 -5.87 -8.51 25.58
N TRP A 296 -6.86 -8.19 24.75
CA TRP A 296 -6.98 -8.71 23.39
C TRP A 296 -6.10 -7.93 22.40
N GLN A 297 -6.03 -6.60 22.56
CA GLN A 297 -5.13 -5.75 21.76
C GLN A 297 -3.66 -6.16 21.92
N ARG A 298 -3.28 -6.66 23.10
CA ARG A 298 -1.93 -7.18 23.37
C ARG A 298 -1.65 -8.55 22.72
N ARG A 299 -2.65 -9.28 22.25
CA ARG A 299 -2.50 -10.61 21.62
C ARG A 299 -2.62 -10.61 20.12
N GLN A 300 -3.01 -9.49 19.49
CA GLN A 300 -3.08 -9.38 18.03
C GLN A 300 -1.75 -8.80 17.53
N PRO A 301 -0.97 -9.51 16.72
CA PRO A 301 0.20 -8.96 16.07
C PRO A 301 -0.24 -8.01 14.95
N HIS A 302 -0.60 -6.78 15.28
CA HIS A 302 -0.67 -5.70 14.29
C HIS A 302 0.76 -5.36 13.89
N ARG A 303 1.25 -6.01 12.85
CA ARG A 303 2.63 -5.92 12.41
C ARG A 303 2.79 -4.73 11.49
N GLY A 304 3.39 -3.67 12.01
CA GLY A 304 3.82 -2.51 11.24
C GLY A 304 5.24 -2.70 10.70
N LEU A 305 5.46 -2.23 9.48
CA LEU A 305 6.77 -2.18 8.84
C LEU A 305 7.20 -0.72 8.77
N PHE A 306 8.37 -0.39 9.30
CA PHE A 306 8.94 0.94 9.23
C PHE A 306 10.30 0.92 8.55
N SER A 307 10.48 1.85 7.61
CA SER A 307 11.79 2.26 7.10
C SER A 307 12.00 3.71 7.57
N LEU A 308 13.02 3.95 8.38
CA LEU A 308 13.35 5.29 8.86
C LEU A 308 14.36 5.94 7.91
N ARG A 309 14.09 7.20 7.53
CA ARG A 309 15.08 8.10 6.92
C ARG A 309 15.92 8.75 8.02
N ASP A 310 17.21 8.92 7.75
CA ASP A 310 18.12 9.77 8.54
C ASP A 310 17.50 11.16 8.80
N ARG A 311 17.11 11.42 10.05
CA ARG A 311 17.06 12.74 10.68
C ARG A 311 17.43 12.57 12.14
N PRO A 312 18.69 12.87 12.51
CA PRO A 312 19.17 12.75 13.89
C PRO A 312 18.46 13.66 14.90
N ASP A 313 17.75 14.69 14.42
CA ASP A 313 17.32 15.81 15.29
C ASP A 313 15.97 15.61 16.00
N ARG A 314 15.24 14.49 15.76
CA ARG A 314 13.93 14.27 16.41
C ARG A 314 13.91 13.26 17.57
N LEU A 315 15.01 12.57 17.82
CA LEU A 315 15.10 11.62 18.97
C LEU A 315 15.57 12.29 20.27
N ALA A 316 15.97 13.56 20.24
CA ALA A 316 16.47 14.28 21.41
C ALA A 316 15.43 15.17 22.16
N ALA A 317 14.18 15.24 21.69
CA ALA A 317 13.18 16.17 22.22
C ALA A 317 12.07 15.50 23.05
N GLY A 318 12.41 14.49 23.84
CA GLY A 318 11.41 13.77 24.67
C GLY A 318 11.82 13.46 26.09
N ALA A 319 12.86 14.12 26.61
CA ALA A 319 13.25 13.96 28.03
C ALA A 319 13.69 15.31 28.59
N GLY A 320 12.79 16.02 29.24
CA GLY A 320 13.09 17.20 30.03
C GLY A 320 11.91 18.18 30.09
N ASP A 321 11.19 18.16 31.13
CA ASP A 321 10.78 19.14 32.10
C ASP A 321 9.39 18.86 32.69
N GLN A 322 9.40 18.17 33.79
CA GLN A 322 8.45 18.43 34.88
C GLN A 322 9.32 18.80 36.06
N ASP A 323 9.38 20.11 36.33
CA ASP A 323 9.48 20.71 37.67
C ASP A 323 9.53 22.25 37.56
N VAL A 324 8.51 22.88 37.99
CA VAL A 324 8.17 24.12 38.71
C VAL A 324 6.81 24.61 38.26
#